data_f31402f0cb5bfe672a7e748fc33b5dc9
#
_entry.id   f31402f0cb5bfe672a7e748fc33b5dc9
#
_cell.length_a   1.000
_cell.length_b   1.000
_cell.length_c   1.000
_cell.angle_alpha   90.00
_cell.angle_beta   90.00
_cell.angle_gamma   90.00
#
_symmetry.space_group_name_H-M   'P 1'
#
loop_
_entity.id
_entity.type
_entity.pdbx_description
1 polymer ?
#
loop_
_entity_poly.entity_id
_entity_poly.type
_entity_poly.pdbx_seq_one_letter_code
_entity_poly.pdbx_strand_id
1 'polypeptide(L)'
;VGAPDMRNKLMTEGKLVTYGIYFDVNKDVVKPESYGTLKEIAAILNEVPDVQVKIVGHTDSDGADAANLDLSKRRAASVKNELVKSFGVNGDRLVTDGMGESQPVAPNDTPANKALNRRVEFIKL
;
A
#
# COMPACT_ATOMS: atom_id res chain seq x y z
N VAL A 1 -7.89 -14.64 7.76
CA VAL A 1 -7.13 -13.40 7.83
C VAL A 1 -8.10 -12.23 7.77
N GLY A 2 -8.03 -11.34 8.70
CA GLY A 2 -8.90 -10.18 8.76
C GLY A 2 -8.24 -9.05 9.50
N ALA A 3 -9.03 -8.06 9.91
CA ALA A 3 -8.52 -6.86 10.57
C ALA A 3 -7.68 -7.16 11.83
N PRO A 4 -8.03 -8.13 12.71
CA PRO A 4 -7.19 -8.44 13.86
C PRO A 4 -5.77 -8.89 13.49
N ASP A 5 -5.63 -9.71 12.44
CA ASP A 5 -4.31 -10.15 11.98
C ASP A 5 -3.52 -8.99 11.37
N MET A 6 -4.17 -8.14 10.58
CA MET A 6 -3.55 -6.95 9.99
C MET A 6 -3.08 -5.99 11.08
N ARG A 7 -3.91 -5.76 12.10
CA ARG A 7 -3.54 -4.92 13.24
C ARG A 7 -2.34 -5.47 13.98
N ASN A 8 -2.33 -6.77 14.26
CA ASN A 8 -1.23 -7.42 14.97
C ASN A 8 0.06 -7.30 14.18
N LYS A 9 0.03 -7.49 12.87
CA LYS A 9 1.22 -7.32 12.04
C LYS A 9 1.74 -5.90 12.08
N LEU A 10 0.84 -4.92 11.94
CA LEU A 10 1.26 -3.51 11.96
C LEU A 10 1.85 -3.12 13.32
N MET A 11 1.18 -3.50 14.41
CA MET A 11 1.58 -3.07 15.76
C MET A 11 2.76 -3.85 16.31
N THR A 12 2.86 -5.14 16.01
CA THR A 12 3.89 -6.03 16.55
C THR A 12 5.14 -6.04 15.67
N GLU A 13 4.96 -6.16 14.35
CA GLU A 13 6.05 -6.25 13.39
C GLU A 13 6.43 -4.88 12.80
N GLY A 14 5.60 -3.87 13.00
CA GLY A 14 5.82 -2.52 12.48
C GLY A 14 5.57 -2.38 10.98
N LYS A 15 5.05 -3.41 10.33
CA LYS A 15 4.85 -3.42 8.88
C LYS A 15 3.69 -4.32 8.50
N LEU A 16 2.86 -3.84 7.59
CA LEU A 16 1.77 -4.60 7.00
C LEU A 16 1.92 -4.56 5.48
N VAL A 17 2.02 -5.72 4.85
CA VAL A 17 2.05 -5.85 3.39
C VAL A 17 0.65 -6.24 2.92
N THR A 18 0.12 -5.53 1.93
CA THR A 18 -1.19 -5.86 1.37
C THR A 18 -1.15 -6.01 -0.15
N TYR A 19 -1.90 -6.98 -0.63
CA TYR A 19 -2.15 -7.22 -2.06
C TYR A 19 -3.61 -6.91 -2.42
N GLY A 20 -4.39 -6.45 -1.45
CA GLY A 20 -5.82 -6.17 -1.63
C GLY A 20 -6.14 -4.77 -2.15
N ILE A 21 -5.14 -4.00 -2.57
CA ILE A 21 -5.33 -2.69 -3.17
C ILE A 21 -4.98 -2.81 -4.64
N TYR A 22 -5.97 -2.54 -5.50
CA TYR A 22 -5.89 -2.83 -6.94
C TYR A 22 -5.86 -1.55 -7.77
N PHE A 23 -5.06 -1.61 -8.83
CA PHE A 23 -4.95 -0.56 -9.86
C PHE A 23 -4.95 -1.22 -11.23
N ASP A 24 -5.45 -0.50 -12.23
CA ASP A 24 -5.26 -0.93 -13.61
C ASP A 24 -3.80 -0.73 -14.04
N VAL A 25 -3.40 -1.41 -15.11
CA VAL A 25 -2.03 -1.32 -15.63
C VAL A 25 -1.69 0.14 -15.93
N ASN A 26 -0.55 0.59 -15.41
CA ASN A 26 -0.03 1.95 -15.54
C ASN A 26 -0.96 3.06 -15.01
N LYS A 27 -1.94 2.70 -14.20
CA LYS A 27 -2.87 3.67 -13.60
C LYS A 27 -2.60 3.83 -12.11
N ASP A 28 -2.95 5.00 -11.59
CA ASP A 28 -2.81 5.34 -10.17
C ASP A 28 -4.16 5.56 -9.49
N VAL A 29 -5.26 5.20 -10.14
CA VAL A 29 -6.60 5.29 -9.57
C VAL A 29 -6.90 4.01 -8.83
N VAL A 30 -7.27 4.11 -7.55
CA VAL A 30 -7.66 2.97 -6.72
C VAL A 30 -8.96 2.39 -7.25
N LYS A 31 -8.97 1.09 -7.53
CA LYS A 31 -10.17 0.40 -8.02
C LYS A 31 -11.16 0.13 -6.89
N PRO A 32 -12.47 0.10 -7.17
CA PRO A 32 -13.50 -0.16 -6.15
C PRO A 32 -13.31 -1.46 -5.38
N GLU A 33 -12.72 -2.48 -6.01
CA GLU A 33 -12.43 -3.77 -5.39
C GLU A 33 -11.48 -3.63 -4.19
N SER A 34 -10.76 -2.52 -4.09
CA SER A 34 -9.82 -2.22 -3.01
C SER A 34 -10.50 -1.71 -1.74
N TYR A 35 -11.75 -1.29 -1.81
CA TYR A 35 -12.39 -0.55 -0.71
C TYR A 35 -12.58 -1.40 0.55
N GLY A 36 -12.82 -2.69 0.41
CA GLY A 36 -12.89 -3.59 1.56
C GLY A 36 -11.59 -3.60 2.38
N THR A 37 -10.45 -3.71 1.69
CA THR A 37 -9.13 -3.66 2.32
C THR A 37 -8.87 -2.30 2.96
N LEU A 38 -9.18 -1.22 2.24
CA LEU A 38 -8.99 0.15 2.76
C LEU A 38 -9.85 0.41 3.99
N LYS A 39 -11.08 -0.11 4.02
CA LYS A 39 -11.97 0.00 5.17
C LYS A 39 -11.37 -0.67 6.41
N GLU A 40 -10.81 -1.86 6.24
CA GLU A 40 -10.15 -2.58 7.34
C GLU A 40 -8.93 -1.82 7.85
N ILE A 41 -8.12 -1.28 6.96
CA ILE A 41 -6.95 -0.47 7.32
C ILE A 41 -7.38 0.79 8.06
N ALA A 42 -8.40 1.47 7.58
CA ALA A 42 -8.94 2.66 8.24
C ALA A 42 -9.44 2.35 9.65
N ALA A 43 -10.13 1.22 9.83
CA ALA A 43 -10.60 0.79 11.14
C ALA A 43 -9.43 0.56 12.11
N ILE A 44 -8.35 -0.07 11.64
CA ILE A 44 -7.13 -0.28 12.43
C ILE A 44 -6.53 1.07 12.86
N LEU A 45 -6.38 1.99 11.92
CA LEU A 45 -5.80 3.31 12.20
C LEU A 45 -6.66 4.11 13.18
N ASN A 46 -7.97 3.95 13.12
CA ASN A 46 -8.88 4.61 14.08
C ASN A 46 -8.81 4.00 15.49
N GLU A 47 -8.44 2.73 15.62
CA GLU A 47 -8.23 2.09 16.92
C GLU A 47 -6.92 2.53 17.59
N VAL A 48 -5.96 3.01 16.84
CA VAL A 48 -4.64 3.40 17.32
C VAL A 48 -4.32 4.84 16.90
N PRO A 49 -5.05 5.84 17.40
CA PRO A 49 -5.02 7.20 16.86
C PRO A 49 -3.67 7.91 16.95
N ASP A 50 -2.76 7.44 17.80
CA ASP A 50 -1.43 8.05 17.96
C ASP A 50 -0.38 7.48 17.00
N VAL A 51 -0.71 6.44 16.25
CA VAL A 51 0.23 5.80 15.33
C VAL A 51 0.31 6.57 14.02
N GLN A 52 1.53 6.84 13.59
CA GLN A 52 1.79 7.38 12.26
C GLN A 52 2.28 6.26 11.35
N VAL A 53 1.91 6.33 10.07
CA VAL A 53 2.16 5.26 9.10
C VAL A 53 2.71 5.84 7.81
N LYS A 54 3.70 5.14 7.26
CA LYS A 54 4.22 5.41 5.92
C LYS A 54 3.61 4.41 4.95
N ILE A 55 3.02 4.91 3.88
CA ILE A 55 2.43 4.11 2.79
C ILE A 55 3.46 4.04 1.68
N VAL A 56 3.90 2.84 1.33
CA VAL A 56 4.94 2.63 0.31
C VAL A 56 4.40 1.77 -0.82
N GLY A 57 4.45 2.31 -2.05
CA GLY A 57 4.09 1.58 -3.25
C GLY A 57 5.28 0.83 -3.83
N HIS A 58 5.03 -0.36 -4.38
CA HIS A 58 6.03 -1.19 -5.05
C HIS A 58 5.49 -1.71 -6.37
N THR A 59 6.36 -1.90 -7.35
CA THR A 59 6.03 -2.46 -8.65
C THR A 59 6.87 -3.71 -8.93
N ASP A 60 6.50 -4.46 -9.99
CA ASP A 60 7.42 -5.43 -10.59
C ASP A 60 8.41 -4.69 -11.51
N SER A 61 9.24 -5.45 -12.24
CA SER A 61 10.27 -4.89 -13.11
C SER A 61 9.81 -4.62 -14.54
N ASP A 62 8.52 -4.78 -14.85
CA ASP A 62 8.00 -4.47 -16.18
C ASP A 62 7.99 -2.96 -16.40
N GLY A 63 8.57 -2.52 -17.52
CA GLY A 63 8.67 -1.12 -17.86
C GLY A 63 9.96 -0.46 -17.37
N ALA A 64 10.07 0.85 -17.57
CA ALA A 64 11.26 1.60 -17.21
C ALA A 64 11.31 1.90 -15.70
N ASP A 65 12.51 1.84 -15.12
CA ASP A 65 12.74 2.12 -13.68
C ASP A 65 12.13 3.44 -13.23
N ALA A 66 12.40 4.51 -13.98
CA ALA A 66 11.92 5.84 -13.63
C ALA A 66 10.41 5.94 -13.66
N ALA A 67 9.77 5.29 -14.63
CA ALA A 67 8.32 5.26 -14.74
C ALA A 67 7.69 4.45 -13.58
N ASN A 68 8.30 3.32 -13.20
CA ASN A 68 7.85 2.50 -12.09
C ASN A 68 8.00 3.22 -10.76
N LEU A 69 9.10 3.95 -10.58
CA LEU A 69 9.30 4.75 -9.38
C LEU A 69 8.23 5.83 -9.24
N ASP A 70 7.98 6.58 -10.31
CA ASP A 70 6.95 7.61 -10.33
C ASP A 70 5.55 7.02 -10.07
N LEU A 71 5.22 5.92 -10.77
CA LEU A 71 3.93 5.26 -10.62
C LEU A 71 3.70 4.78 -9.18
N SER A 72 4.71 4.18 -8.55
CA SER A 72 4.60 3.68 -7.18
C SER A 72 4.35 4.82 -6.18
N LYS A 73 4.98 5.97 -6.38
CA LYS A 73 4.74 7.17 -5.56
C LYS A 73 3.32 7.70 -5.75
N ARG A 74 2.85 7.78 -6.98
CA ARG A 74 1.48 8.24 -7.29
C ARG A 74 0.42 7.29 -6.71
N ARG A 75 0.67 5.98 -6.77
CA ARG A 75 -0.23 4.97 -6.19
C ARG A 75 -0.31 5.10 -4.67
N ALA A 76 0.82 5.27 -4.00
CA ALA A 76 0.84 5.50 -2.55
C ALA A 76 0.07 6.77 -2.18
N ALA A 77 0.23 7.85 -2.93
CA ALA A 77 -0.52 9.09 -2.72
C ALA A 77 -2.03 8.88 -2.92
N SER A 78 -2.42 8.09 -3.91
CA SER A 78 -3.84 7.77 -4.14
C SER A 78 -4.44 6.96 -3.00
N VAL A 79 -3.69 6.02 -2.43
CA VAL A 79 -4.11 5.25 -1.26
C VAL A 79 -4.34 6.19 -0.07
N LYS A 80 -3.41 7.09 0.20
CA LYS A 80 -3.57 8.11 1.25
C LYS A 80 -4.84 8.93 1.02
N ASN A 81 -5.03 9.43 -0.19
CA ASN A 81 -6.18 10.27 -0.53
C ASN A 81 -7.50 9.53 -0.28
N GLU A 82 -7.58 8.26 -0.63
CA GLU A 82 -8.78 7.45 -0.38
C GLU A 82 -9.03 7.24 1.12
N LEU A 83 -7.98 6.96 1.90
CA LEU A 83 -8.13 6.80 3.35
C LEU A 83 -8.61 8.09 4.01
N VAL A 84 -8.12 9.23 3.56
CA VAL A 84 -8.54 10.53 4.09
C VAL A 84 -9.96 10.88 3.63
N LYS A 85 -10.20 10.80 2.32
CA LYS A 85 -11.44 11.30 1.70
C LYS A 85 -12.62 10.38 1.94
N SER A 86 -12.42 9.08 1.79
CA SER A 86 -13.51 8.10 1.85
C SER A 86 -13.70 7.48 3.22
N PHE A 87 -12.65 7.43 4.05
CA PHE A 87 -12.69 6.73 5.33
C PHE A 87 -12.35 7.62 6.53
N GLY A 88 -12.13 8.91 6.32
CA GLY A 88 -11.99 9.87 7.40
C GLY A 88 -10.71 9.79 8.22
N VAL A 89 -9.67 9.14 7.71
CA VAL A 89 -8.36 9.08 8.39
C VAL A 89 -7.69 10.46 8.32
N ASN A 90 -7.09 10.91 9.43
CA ASN A 90 -6.37 12.17 9.44
C ASN A 90 -5.10 12.07 8.58
N GLY A 91 -5.01 12.90 7.54
CA GLY A 91 -3.88 12.88 6.61
C GLY A 91 -2.53 13.20 7.24
N ASP A 92 -2.51 13.92 8.35
CA ASP A 92 -1.27 14.25 9.06
C ASP A 92 -0.58 13.02 9.65
N ARG A 93 -1.31 11.91 9.79
CA ARG A 93 -0.78 10.64 10.27
C ARG A 93 -0.14 9.79 9.17
N LEU A 94 -0.31 10.19 7.91
CA LEU A 94 0.04 9.39 6.74
C LEU A 94 1.13 10.09 5.94
N VAL A 95 2.25 9.40 5.73
CA VAL A 95 3.31 9.80 4.79
C VAL A 95 3.29 8.82 3.64
N THR A 96 3.71 9.25 2.46
CA THR A 96 3.73 8.39 1.28
C THR A 96 5.11 8.34 0.66
N ASP A 97 5.45 7.19 0.06
CA ASP A 97 6.67 7.01 -0.71
C ASP A 97 6.44 5.93 -1.76
N GLY A 98 7.38 5.76 -2.65
CA GLY A 98 7.37 4.71 -3.66
C GLY A 98 8.77 4.24 -3.94
N MET A 99 8.95 2.93 -4.03
CA MET A 99 10.24 2.29 -4.28
C MET A 99 10.35 1.74 -5.70
N GLY A 100 9.26 1.82 -6.49
CA GLY A 100 9.24 1.24 -7.83
C GLY A 100 9.57 -0.25 -7.77
N GLU A 101 10.51 -0.68 -8.59
CA GLU A 101 10.95 -2.08 -8.66
C GLU A 101 12.18 -2.38 -7.80
N SER A 102 12.68 -1.40 -7.02
CA SER A 102 13.98 -1.52 -6.34
C SER A 102 14.01 -2.46 -5.15
N GLN A 103 12.86 -2.86 -4.62
CA GLN A 103 12.78 -3.73 -3.44
C GLN A 103 11.87 -4.93 -3.70
N PRO A 104 12.27 -5.85 -4.58
CA PRO A 104 11.46 -7.04 -4.86
C PRO A 104 11.46 -7.99 -3.66
N VAL A 105 10.31 -8.64 -3.44
CA VAL A 105 10.19 -9.73 -2.44
C VAL A 105 10.31 -11.11 -3.09
N ALA A 106 10.27 -11.16 -4.41
CA ALA A 106 10.41 -12.36 -5.21
C ALA A 106 11.12 -12.04 -6.53
N PRO A 107 11.71 -13.03 -7.22
CA PRO A 107 12.31 -12.80 -8.54
C PRO A 107 11.25 -12.35 -9.55
N ASN A 108 11.61 -11.44 -10.46
CA ASN A 108 10.70 -10.95 -11.50
C ASN A 108 10.77 -11.87 -12.75
N ASP A 109 10.60 -13.16 -12.55
CA ASP A 109 10.82 -14.19 -13.59
C ASP A 109 9.55 -14.95 -13.99
N THR A 110 8.48 -14.85 -13.20
CA THR A 110 7.19 -15.48 -13.50
C THR A 110 6.06 -14.49 -13.22
N PRO A 111 4.87 -14.66 -13.84
CA PRO A 111 3.71 -13.82 -13.51
C PRO A 111 3.35 -13.87 -12.03
N ALA A 112 3.43 -15.04 -11.41
CA ALA A 112 3.12 -15.19 -9.99
C ALA A 112 4.11 -14.42 -9.10
N ASN A 113 5.41 -14.50 -9.39
CA ASN A 113 6.44 -13.79 -8.64
C ASN A 113 6.34 -12.27 -8.85
N LYS A 114 6.06 -11.84 -10.08
CA LYS A 114 5.83 -10.41 -10.37
C LYS A 114 4.65 -9.88 -9.58
N ALA A 115 3.57 -10.66 -9.45
CA ALA A 115 2.40 -10.27 -8.65
C ALA A 115 2.75 -10.04 -7.18
N LEU A 116 3.70 -10.80 -6.62
CA LEU A 116 4.16 -10.61 -5.25
C LEU A 116 4.93 -9.29 -5.07
N ASN A 117 5.53 -8.78 -6.13
CA ASN A 117 6.26 -7.51 -6.09
C ASN A 117 5.33 -6.31 -6.22
N ARG A 118 4.17 -6.46 -6.87
CA ARG A 118 3.16 -5.40 -7.00
C ARG A 118 2.33 -5.34 -5.71
N ARG A 119 2.79 -4.53 -4.75
CA ARG A 119 2.18 -4.46 -3.42
C ARG A 119 2.19 -3.05 -2.85
N VAL A 120 1.40 -2.84 -1.82
CA VAL A 120 1.42 -1.63 -1.00
C VAL A 120 1.77 -2.04 0.43
N GLU A 121 2.73 -1.37 1.02
CA GLU A 121 3.17 -1.62 2.39
C GLU A 121 2.79 -0.46 3.29
N PHE A 122 2.36 -0.78 4.51
CA PHE A 122 2.06 0.19 5.55
C PHE A 122 3.09 -0.02 6.66
N ILE A 123 3.90 0.99 6.92
CA ILE A 123 5.00 0.91 7.89
C ILE A 123 4.71 1.83 9.05
N LYS A 124 4.67 1.27 10.26
CA LYS A 124 4.50 2.07 11.48
C LYS A 124 5.76 2.89 11.75
N LEU A 125 5.59 4.16 11.93
CA LEU A 125 6.69 5.10 12.21
C LEU A 125 6.94 5.24 13.71
#